data_9f57444937ed9d857f09265eb69eb012
#
_entry.id   9f57444937ed9d857f09265eb69eb012
#
_cell.length_a   1.000
_cell.length_b   1.000
_cell.length_c   1.000
_cell.angle_alpha   90.00
_cell.angle_beta   90.00
_cell.angle_gamma   90.00
#
_symmetry.space_group_name_H-M   'P 1'
#
loop_
_entity.id
_entity.type
_entity.pdbx_description
1 polymer ?
#
loop_
_entity_poly.entity_id
_entity_poly.type
_entity_poly.pdbx_seq_one_letter_code
_entity_poly.pdbx_strand_id
1 'polypeptide(L)'
;MSIIEKMSKIINDGDTSAADQLIHDDYQFLMHASGKKLGKSDVIKWLGMKDIQKDKVRVLFENDEVGFEHSYVTFKDGNKEAVMSYYKFKDGQVVYLSLIHISE
;
A
#
# COMPACT_ATOMS: atom_id res chain seq x y z
N MET A 1 -10.90 -12.19 4.09
CA MET A 1 -10.34 -11.02 3.38
C MET A 1 -8.81 -11.07 3.45
N SER A 2 -8.15 -10.92 2.33
CA SER A 2 -6.69 -10.95 2.29
C SER A 2 -6.08 -9.69 2.94
N ILE A 3 -4.80 -9.79 3.33
CA ILE A 3 -4.09 -8.63 3.90
C ILE A 3 -4.02 -7.49 2.89
N ILE A 4 -3.76 -7.81 1.61
CA ILE A 4 -3.71 -6.82 0.54
C ILE A 4 -5.06 -6.10 0.39
N GLU A 5 -6.16 -6.84 0.39
CA GLU A 5 -7.49 -6.26 0.30
C GLU A 5 -7.80 -5.37 1.50
N LYS A 6 -7.43 -5.80 2.70
CA LYS A 6 -7.58 -4.98 3.91
C LYS A 6 -6.79 -3.68 3.81
N MET A 7 -5.55 -3.76 3.33
CA MET A 7 -4.69 -2.58 3.17
C MET A 7 -5.28 -1.59 2.16
N SER A 8 -5.80 -2.10 1.04
CA SER A 8 -6.42 -1.27 0.01
C SER A 8 -7.65 -0.53 0.53
N LYS A 9 -8.48 -1.22 1.32
CA LYS A 9 -9.65 -0.60 1.95
C LYS A 9 -9.24 0.49 2.94
N ILE A 10 -8.23 0.21 3.75
CA ILE A 10 -7.69 1.15 4.72
C ILE A 10 -7.18 2.42 4.02
N ILE A 11 -6.46 2.27 2.92
CA ILE A 11 -5.96 3.40 2.12
C ILE A 11 -7.12 4.23 1.59
N ASN A 12 -8.12 3.59 1.02
CA ASN A 12 -9.27 4.29 0.44
C ASN A 12 -10.11 5.02 1.49
N ASP A 13 -10.24 4.42 2.67
CA ASP A 13 -11.03 5.00 3.76
C ASP A 13 -10.24 6.05 4.57
N GLY A 14 -8.92 6.05 4.46
CA GLY A 14 -8.07 6.90 5.30
C GLY A 14 -8.13 6.50 6.77
N ASP A 15 -8.35 5.22 7.07
CA ASP A 15 -8.55 4.72 8.43
C ASP A 15 -7.21 4.49 9.12
N THR A 16 -6.73 5.51 9.82
CA THR A 16 -5.42 5.48 10.49
C THR A 16 -5.38 4.49 11.66
N SER A 17 -6.50 4.27 12.34
CA SER A 17 -6.57 3.31 13.45
C SER A 17 -6.39 1.88 12.94
N ALA A 18 -7.08 1.52 11.86
CA ALA A 18 -6.93 0.21 11.24
C ALA A 18 -5.53 0.03 10.64
N ALA A 19 -4.97 1.09 10.07
CA ALA A 19 -3.60 1.07 9.53
C ALA A 19 -2.57 0.78 10.63
N ASP A 20 -2.74 1.39 11.79
CA ASP A 20 -1.84 1.17 12.92
C ASP A 20 -1.82 -0.32 13.35
N GLN A 21 -2.95 -1.00 13.25
CA GLN A 21 -3.05 -2.41 13.61
C GLN A 21 -2.51 -3.34 12.53
N LEU A 22 -2.65 -2.98 11.25
CA LEU A 22 -2.25 -3.83 10.13
C LEU A 22 -0.79 -3.65 9.74
N ILE A 23 -0.20 -2.48 9.99
CA ILE A 23 1.18 -2.18 9.61
C ILE A 23 2.12 -2.53 10.77
N HIS A 24 3.12 -3.37 10.46
CA HIS A 24 4.13 -3.79 11.43
C HIS A 24 5.00 -2.60 11.86
N ASP A 25 5.50 -2.61 13.11
CA ASP A 25 6.34 -1.53 13.63
C ASP A 25 7.64 -1.34 12.82
N ASP A 26 8.14 -2.40 12.21
CA ASP A 26 9.36 -2.36 11.38
C ASP A 26 9.08 -2.06 9.91
N TYR A 27 7.86 -1.64 9.58
CA TYR A 27 7.42 -1.39 8.21
C TYR A 27 8.33 -0.43 7.47
N GLN A 28 8.58 -0.76 6.19
CA GLN A 28 9.28 0.11 5.25
C GLN A 28 8.51 0.20 3.94
N PHE A 29 8.37 1.41 3.45
CA PHE A 29 7.83 1.70 2.12
C PHE A 29 8.98 2.19 1.25
N LEU A 30 9.25 1.50 0.15
CA LEU A 30 10.31 1.88 -0.77
C LEU A 30 9.73 2.60 -1.98
N MET A 31 10.18 3.83 -2.19
CA MET A 31 9.83 4.63 -3.37
C MET A 31 10.95 4.49 -4.39
N HIS A 32 10.72 3.70 -5.44
CA HIS A 32 11.75 3.40 -6.44
C HIS A 32 12.26 4.63 -7.18
N ALA A 33 11.37 5.58 -7.49
CA ALA A 33 11.73 6.77 -8.25
C ALA A 33 12.77 7.64 -7.54
N SER A 34 12.72 7.73 -6.21
CA SER A 34 13.62 8.57 -5.42
C SER A 34 14.60 7.77 -4.57
N GLY A 35 14.42 6.46 -4.45
CA GLY A 35 15.18 5.61 -3.53
C GLY A 35 14.85 5.87 -2.05
N LYS A 36 13.84 6.67 -1.77
CA LYS A 36 13.47 7.06 -0.42
C LYS A 36 12.71 5.94 0.28
N LYS A 37 13.01 5.74 1.57
CA LYS A 37 12.31 4.79 2.43
C LYS A 37 11.49 5.55 3.47
N LEU A 38 10.26 5.11 3.68
CA LEU A 38 9.36 5.67 4.69
C LEU A 38 9.02 4.59 5.72
N GLY A 39 8.94 4.99 6.98
CA GLY A 39 8.54 4.09 8.06
C GLY A 39 7.05 4.11 8.32
N LYS A 40 6.62 3.34 9.32
CA LYS A 40 5.20 3.20 9.67
C LYS A 40 4.54 4.55 9.98
N SER A 41 5.15 5.38 10.80
CA SER A 41 4.56 6.66 11.20
C SER A 41 4.37 7.61 10.02
N ASP A 42 5.32 7.63 9.09
CA ASP A 42 5.24 8.44 7.88
C ASP A 42 4.06 8.03 7.00
N VAL A 43 3.90 6.73 6.82
CA VAL A 43 2.85 6.17 5.97
C VAL A 43 1.47 6.37 6.58
N ILE A 44 1.32 6.19 7.88
CA ILE A 44 0.04 6.43 8.57
C ILE A 44 -0.36 7.90 8.44
N LYS A 45 0.57 8.82 8.63
CA LYS A 45 0.31 10.25 8.48
C LYS A 45 -0.14 10.60 7.06
N TRP A 46 0.56 10.07 6.06
CA TRP A 46 0.21 10.28 4.66
C TRP A 46 -1.16 9.69 4.31
N LEU A 47 -1.43 8.48 4.81
CA LEU A 47 -2.68 7.77 4.57
C LEU A 47 -3.88 8.56 5.09
N GLY A 48 -3.74 9.22 6.23
CA GLY A 48 -4.79 10.06 6.80
C GLY A 48 -5.16 11.27 5.95
N MET A 49 -4.29 11.68 5.03
CA MET A 49 -4.55 12.80 4.11
C MET A 49 -5.46 12.43 2.94
N LYS A 50 -5.67 11.13 2.69
CA LYS A 50 -6.47 10.62 1.57
C LYS A 50 -6.03 11.16 0.21
N ASP A 51 -4.73 11.23 -0.03
CA ASP A 51 -4.17 11.78 -1.27
C ASP A 51 -4.35 10.86 -2.47
N ILE A 52 -4.64 9.58 -2.25
CA ILE A 52 -4.87 8.62 -3.34
C ILE A 52 -6.11 7.80 -3.09
N GLN A 53 -6.68 7.31 -4.21
CA GLN A 53 -7.75 6.32 -4.20
C GLN A 53 -7.33 5.15 -5.09
N LYS A 54 -7.53 3.94 -4.60
CA LYS A 54 -7.23 2.72 -5.35
C LYS A 54 -8.51 2.15 -5.93
N ASP A 55 -8.42 1.71 -7.18
CA ASP A 55 -9.55 1.17 -7.93
C ASP A 55 -9.13 -0.09 -8.67
N LYS A 56 -10.07 -0.97 -8.93
CA LYS A 56 -9.86 -2.23 -9.66
C LYS A 56 -8.69 -3.04 -9.09
N VAL A 57 -8.65 -3.16 -7.79
CA VAL A 57 -7.60 -3.90 -7.07
C VAL A 57 -7.70 -5.38 -7.41
N ARG A 58 -6.58 -5.95 -7.90
CA ARG A 58 -6.47 -7.37 -8.19
C ARG A 58 -5.31 -7.95 -7.40
N VAL A 59 -5.59 -8.93 -6.57
CA VAL A 59 -4.54 -9.68 -5.88
C VAL A 59 -4.05 -10.76 -6.83
N LEU A 60 -2.82 -10.63 -7.31
CA LEU A 60 -2.24 -11.57 -8.26
C LEU A 60 -1.70 -12.81 -7.57
N PHE A 61 -1.19 -12.65 -6.37
CA PHE A 61 -0.66 -13.72 -5.55
C PHE A 61 -0.56 -13.25 -4.10
N GLU A 62 -0.86 -14.12 -3.16
CA GLU A 62 -0.67 -13.83 -1.73
C GLU A 62 -0.49 -15.13 -0.95
N ASN A 63 0.53 -15.15 -0.08
CA ASN A 63 0.69 -16.18 0.94
C ASN A 63 1.02 -15.50 2.28
N ASP A 64 1.50 -16.27 3.26
CA ASP A 64 1.79 -15.72 4.60
C ASP A 64 3.01 -14.79 4.63
N GLU A 65 3.84 -14.81 3.61
CA GLU A 65 5.12 -14.10 3.59
C GLU A 65 5.16 -12.96 2.58
N VAL A 66 4.52 -13.12 1.41
CA VAL A 66 4.59 -12.15 0.31
C VAL A 66 3.27 -12.02 -0.42
N GLY A 67 3.10 -10.91 -1.10
CA GLY A 67 1.94 -10.71 -1.96
C GLY A 67 2.23 -9.75 -3.10
N PHE A 68 1.48 -9.89 -4.19
CA PHE A 68 1.55 -9.02 -5.35
C PHE A 68 0.15 -8.53 -5.71
N GLU A 69 0.06 -7.26 -6.06
CA GLU A 69 -1.21 -6.61 -6.37
C GLU A 69 -1.03 -5.74 -7.61
N HIS A 70 -2.07 -5.71 -8.43
CA HIS A 70 -2.21 -4.72 -9.50
C HIS A 70 -3.44 -3.87 -9.21
N SER A 71 -3.31 -2.56 -9.31
CA SER A 71 -4.42 -1.64 -9.10
C SER A 71 -4.26 -0.39 -9.94
N TYR A 72 -5.35 0.36 -10.09
CA TYR A 72 -5.33 1.70 -10.67
C TYR A 72 -5.40 2.70 -9.51
N VAL A 73 -4.48 3.65 -9.51
CA VAL A 73 -4.39 4.66 -8.46
C VAL A 73 -4.71 6.02 -9.05
N THR A 74 -5.69 6.71 -8.44
CA THR A 74 -6.02 8.08 -8.78
C THR A 74 -5.40 8.99 -7.73
N PHE A 75 -4.57 9.93 -8.18
CA PHE A 75 -3.93 10.91 -7.31
C PHE A 75 -4.83 12.14 -7.12
N LYS A 76 -4.51 12.93 -6.09
CA LYS A 76 -5.27 14.11 -5.73
C LYS A 76 -5.42 15.12 -6.88
N ASP A 77 -4.44 15.20 -7.77
CA ASP A 77 -4.47 16.09 -8.95
C ASP A 77 -5.27 15.53 -10.12
N GLY A 78 -5.87 14.36 -9.97
CA GLY A 78 -6.67 13.71 -11.00
C GLY A 78 -5.91 12.75 -11.91
N ASN A 79 -4.59 12.68 -11.78
CA ASN A 79 -3.79 11.73 -12.56
C ASN A 79 -4.08 10.30 -12.13
N LYS A 80 -4.13 9.40 -13.11
CA LYS A 80 -4.32 7.96 -12.86
C LYS A 80 -3.11 7.18 -13.36
N GLU A 81 -2.69 6.19 -12.57
CA GLU A 81 -1.61 5.29 -12.95
C GLU A 81 -1.98 3.85 -12.64
N ALA A 82 -1.55 2.94 -13.50
CA ALA A 82 -1.57 1.51 -13.19
C ALA A 82 -0.35 1.20 -12.33
N VAL A 83 -0.55 0.56 -11.20
CA VAL A 83 0.50 0.33 -10.22
C VAL A 83 0.56 -1.14 -9.86
N MET A 84 1.77 -1.72 -9.90
CA MET A 84 2.03 -3.03 -9.34
C MET A 84 2.73 -2.87 -8.00
N SER A 85 2.24 -3.56 -6.99
CA SER A 85 2.74 -3.48 -5.62
C SER A 85 3.27 -4.82 -5.17
N TYR A 86 4.42 -4.80 -4.50
CA TYR A 86 5.00 -5.97 -3.86
C TYR A 86 4.96 -5.79 -2.35
N TYR A 87 4.37 -6.75 -1.65
CA TYR A 87 4.23 -6.73 -0.20
C TYR A 87 5.03 -7.84 0.44
N LYS A 88 5.58 -7.56 1.62
CA LYS A 88 6.06 -8.60 2.54
C LYS A 88 5.25 -8.54 3.82
N PHE A 89 4.94 -9.71 4.37
CA PHE A 89 4.16 -9.83 5.59
C PHE A 89 4.98 -10.49 6.70
N LYS A 90 4.68 -10.09 7.93
CA LYS A 90 5.24 -10.72 9.13
C LYS A 90 4.18 -10.70 10.23
N ASP A 91 3.91 -11.88 10.81
CA ASP A 91 2.93 -12.02 11.89
C ASP A 91 1.55 -11.48 11.53
N GLY A 92 1.13 -11.66 10.28
CA GLY A 92 -0.16 -11.19 9.79
C GLY A 92 -0.24 -9.69 9.52
N GLN A 93 0.90 -9.00 9.56
CA GLN A 93 0.98 -7.56 9.31
C GLN A 93 1.85 -7.25 8.09
N VAL A 94 1.62 -6.09 7.49
CA VAL A 94 2.46 -5.60 6.38
C VAL A 94 3.76 -5.05 6.95
N VAL A 95 4.90 -5.62 6.55
CA VAL A 95 6.22 -5.18 7.02
C VAL A 95 7.03 -4.49 5.92
N TYR A 96 6.62 -4.63 4.66
CA TYR A 96 7.32 -4.01 3.53
C TYR A 96 6.36 -3.80 2.37
N LEU A 97 6.49 -2.68 1.70
CA LEU A 97 5.73 -2.37 0.48
C LEU A 97 6.63 -1.65 -0.51
N SER A 98 6.61 -2.12 -1.75
CA SER A 98 7.33 -1.50 -2.86
C SER A 98 6.36 -1.32 -4.02
N LEU A 99 6.31 -0.11 -4.56
CA LEU A 99 5.44 0.20 -5.70
C LEU A 99 6.28 0.28 -6.97
N ILE A 100 5.85 -0.46 -7.98
CA ILE A 100 6.39 -0.37 -9.33
C ILE A 100 5.32 0.31 -10.17
N HIS A 101 5.56 1.55 -10.57
CA HIS A 101 4.60 2.30 -11.38
C HIS A 101 4.67 1.84 -12.83
N ILE A 102 3.51 1.53 -13.39
CA ILE A 102 3.36 1.20 -14.80
C ILE A 102 2.46 2.27 -15.40
N SER A 103 3.04 3.18 -16.14
CA SER A 103 2.26 4.22 -16.84
C SER A 103 1.60 3.65 -18.08
N GLU A 104 0.33 3.96 -18.24
CA GLU A 104 -0.41 3.63 -19.47
C GLU A 104 -0.58 4.87 -20.35
#